data_9fab0e6e47480793a441cf4447a79cf5
#
_entry.id   9fab0e6e47480793a441cf4447a79cf5
#
_cell.length_a   1.000
_cell.length_b   1.000
_cell.length_c   1.000
_cell.angle_alpha   90.00
_cell.angle_beta   90.00
_cell.angle_gamma   90.00
#
_symmetry.space_group_name_H-M   'P 1'
#
loop_
_entity.id
_entity.type
_entity.pdbx_description
1 polymer ?
#
loop_
_entity_poly.entity_id
_entity_poly.type
_entity_poly.pdbx_seq_one_letter_code
_entity_poly.pdbx_strand_id
1 'polypeptide(L)'
;MFGSLIVAYLFLGGAGGGMVALLSAYALARGLGLGGAARTSGAGRRPRRDGPRRRGAGRLASPALPSPAPCPPPSLFARGYAVASAALALGVLCLLGDLGRPERFLYVLLHPTASVLTFGSVVLGCTLACSVALAAVHLVRGGRAPRALARTLEAASALCGLATAVYTGVLLAQIGSVTLWNPLVAPLFALSSLSVGAAGMLGCLLPLDEAPPRIVRALARLDSAAVALEALCFAAYLAWAAWVDGRADLVAELLDGPGAGAVWAGFAAPGIAAPLALEAAYARTRRTDLLTAAIPLVVVGGIFLRHCIVNVPLG
;
A
#
# COMPACT_ATOMS: atom_id res chain seq x y z
N MET A 1 27.07 -7.48 -6.40
CA MET A 1 25.72 -7.26 -6.97
C MET A 1 24.71 -7.99 -6.11
N PHE A 2 23.76 -7.28 -5.54
CA PHE A 2 22.66 -7.92 -4.83
C PHE A 2 21.77 -8.67 -5.82
N GLY A 3 21.29 -9.86 -5.47
CA GLY A 3 20.49 -10.70 -6.35
C GLY A 3 19.16 -10.04 -6.71
N SER A 4 18.62 -10.33 -7.88
CA SER A 4 17.28 -9.89 -8.30
C SER A 4 16.18 -10.28 -7.30
N LEU A 5 16.40 -11.34 -6.52
CA LEU A 5 15.50 -11.80 -5.47
C LEU A 5 15.37 -10.80 -4.32
N ILE A 6 16.46 -10.09 -3.97
CA ILE A 6 16.40 -9.03 -2.94
C ILE A 6 15.53 -7.86 -3.42
N VAL A 7 15.68 -7.41 -4.67
CA VAL A 7 14.84 -6.36 -5.25
C VAL A 7 13.36 -6.77 -5.25
N ALA A 8 13.08 -8.02 -5.64
CA ALA A 8 11.72 -8.58 -5.64
C ALA A 8 11.15 -8.65 -4.22
N TYR A 9 11.92 -9.10 -3.25
CA TYR A 9 11.52 -9.12 -1.83
C TYR A 9 11.21 -7.71 -1.30
N LEU A 10 12.11 -6.75 -1.52
CA LEU A 10 11.91 -5.37 -1.07
C LEU A 10 10.67 -4.73 -1.70
N PHE A 11 10.40 -5.05 -2.97
CA PHE A 11 9.21 -4.57 -3.67
C PHE A 11 7.94 -5.23 -3.12
N LEU A 12 7.88 -6.56 -3.10
CA LEU A 12 6.69 -7.32 -2.70
C LEU A 12 6.35 -7.11 -1.21
N GLY A 13 7.37 -7.06 -0.34
CA GLY A 13 7.21 -6.75 1.07
C GLY A 13 6.67 -5.34 1.27
N GLY A 14 7.25 -4.34 0.59
CA GLY A 14 6.78 -2.96 0.63
C GLY A 14 5.36 -2.80 0.08
N ALA A 15 5.10 -3.32 -1.13
CA ALA A 15 3.79 -3.25 -1.78
C ALA A 15 2.68 -3.91 -0.94
N GLY A 16 2.94 -5.14 -0.46
CA GLY A 16 2.01 -5.85 0.41
C GLY A 16 1.79 -5.14 1.74
N GLY A 17 2.87 -4.67 2.39
CA GLY A 17 2.81 -3.90 3.64
C GLY A 17 2.04 -2.59 3.48
N GLY A 18 2.32 -1.82 2.43
CA GLY A 18 1.61 -0.58 2.09
C GLY A 18 0.12 -0.82 1.84
N MET A 19 -0.23 -1.87 1.10
CA MET A 19 -1.62 -2.24 0.84
C MET A 19 -2.37 -2.66 2.11
N VAL A 20 -1.75 -3.48 2.98
CA VAL A 20 -2.32 -3.87 4.29
C VAL A 20 -2.52 -2.64 5.17
N ALA A 21 -1.52 -1.75 5.25
CA ALA A 21 -1.61 -0.52 6.04
C ALA A 21 -2.79 0.35 5.60
N LEU A 22 -2.95 0.59 4.30
CA LEU A 22 -4.02 1.43 3.76
C LEU A 22 -5.40 0.79 3.91
N LEU A 23 -5.55 -0.51 3.64
CA LEU A 23 -6.81 -1.22 3.81
C LEU A 23 -7.27 -1.17 5.28
N SER A 24 -6.35 -1.44 6.20
CA SER A 24 -6.65 -1.47 7.64
C SER A 24 -6.90 -0.07 8.18
N ALA A 25 -6.12 0.93 7.79
CA ALA A 25 -6.36 2.33 8.15
C ALA A 25 -7.73 2.82 7.63
N TYR A 26 -8.08 2.45 6.41
CA TYR A 26 -9.39 2.78 5.84
C TYR A 26 -10.54 2.10 6.59
N ALA A 27 -10.40 0.82 6.96
CA ALA A 27 -11.38 0.10 7.77
C ALA A 27 -11.59 0.76 9.14
N LEU A 28 -10.50 1.12 9.82
CA LEU A 28 -10.52 1.81 11.12
C LEU A 28 -11.17 3.19 11.02
N ALA A 29 -10.76 4.01 10.05
CA ALA A 29 -11.24 5.38 9.88
C ALA A 29 -12.75 5.44 9.63
N ARG A 30 -13.30 4.44 8.96
CA ARG A 30 -14.74 4.36 8.67
C ARG A 30 -15.54 3.65 9.75
N GLY A 31 -14.93 3.08 10.77
CA GLY A 31 -15.59 2.22 11.73
C GLY A 31 -16.29 1.02 11.08
N LEU A 32 -15.83 0.65 9.89
CA LEU A 32 -16.35 -0.44 9.05
C LEU A 32 -15.72 -1.79 9.41
N GLY A 33 -14.95 -1.86 10.47
CA GLY A 33 -14.33 -3.11 10.89
C GLY A 33 -15.21 -4.32 10.71
N LEU A 34 -14.66 -5.50 10.81
CA LEU A 34 -15.32 -6.80 10.61
C LEU A 34 -16.68 -6.95 11.33
N GLY A 35 -16.99 -6.05 12.29
CA GLY A 35 -18.28 -5.97 12.98
C GLY A 35 -19.34 -5.07 12.34
N GLY A 36 -19.01 -4.28 11.31
CA GLY A 36 -19.94 -3.31 10.69
C GLY A 36 -21.02 -3.94 9.80
N ALA A 37 -20.77 -5.11 9.24
CA ALA A 37 -21.71 -5.82 8.39
C ALA A 37 -23.00 -6.28 9.10
N ALA A 38 -23.02 -6.33 10.44
CA ALA A 38 -24.19 -6.76 11.21
C ALA A 38 -25.27 -5.69 11.38
N ARG A 39 -25.04 -4.43 10.99
CA ARG A 39 -26.01 -3.34 11.22
C ARG A 39 -27.08 -3.18 10.15
N THR A 40 -26.93 -3.78 8.97
CA THR A 40 -27.89 -3.62 7.87
C THR A 40 -28.95 -4.71 7.82
N SER A 41 -28.79 -5.85 8.53
CA SER A 41 -29.76 -6.96 8.53
C SER A 41 -30.80 -6.90 9.67
N GLY A 42 -30.70 -5.93 10.60
CA GLY A 42 -31.52 -5.90 11.82
C GLY A 42 -32.59 -4.80 11.88
N ALA A 43 -32.69 -3.92 10.88
CA ALA A 43 -33.84 -3.01 10.77
C ALA A 43 -35.03 -3.79 10.20
N GLY A 44 -35.60 -4.67 11.04
CA GLY A 44 -36.84 -5.36 10.78
C GLY A 44 -37.90 -4.33 10.34
N ARG A 45 -38.37 -4.49 9.11
CA ARG A 45 -39.63 -3.91 8.69
C ARG A 45 -40.70 -4.31 9.71
N ARG A 46 -40.99 -3.42 10.66
CA ARG A 46 -42.27 -3.50 11.37
C ARG A 46 -43.35 -3.23 10.33
N PRO A 47 -44.33 -4.14 10.14
CA PRO A 47 -45.47 -3.85 9.29
C PRO A 47 -46.19 -2.63 9.84
N ARG A 48 -46.23 -1.58 9.02
CA ARG A 48 -46.99 -0.37 9.32
C ARG A 48 -48.48 -0.76 9.24
N ARG A 49 -49.16 -0.81 10.40
CA ARG A 49 -50.63 -0.87 10.49
C ARG A 49 -51.21 0.31 9.73
N ASP A 50 -51.97 0.04 8.70
CA ASP A 50 -52.75 0.99 7.95
C ASP A 50 -53.80 1.65 8.89
N GLY A 51 -53.60 2.91 9.24
CA GLY A 51 -54.58 3.79 9.85
C GLY A 51 -55.14 4.75 8.81
N PRO A 52 -56.39 5.22 8.93
CA PRO A 52 -57.11 5.93 7.86
C PRO A 52 -56.47 7.27 7.48
N ARG A 53 -56.38 7.52 6.18
CA ARG A 53 -55.89 8.72 5.51
C ARG A 53 -56.64 9.96 5.99
N ARG A 54 -56.01 10.84 6.79
CA ARG A 54 -56.42 12.26 6.91
C ARG A 54 -55.82 13.05 5.74
N ARG A 55 -56.69 13.60 4.91
CA ARG A 55 -56.38 14.65 3.91
C ARG A 55 -56.07 15.96 4.64
N GLY A 56 -55.02 16.65 4.19
CA GLY A 56 -54.82 18.08 4.39
C GLY A 56 -53.83 18.46 5.48
N ALA A 57 -52.56 18.68 5.11
CA ALA A 57 -51.69 19.73 5.65
C ALA A 57 -50.42 19.76 4.77
N GLY A 58 -49.98 20.94 4.36
CA GLY A 58 -48.88 21.19 3.47
C GLY A 58 -47.61 20.47 3.94
N ARG A 59 -47.00 19.72 3.01
CA ARG A 59 -45.67 19.15 3.19
C ARG A 59 -44.65 20.30 3.21
N LEU A 60 -44.29 20.75 4.39
CA LEU A 60 -43.00 21.38 4.60
C LEU A 60 -41.96 20.30 4.21
N ALA A 61 -41.19 20.57 3.14
CA ALA A 61 -40.12 19.71 2.74
C ALA A 61 -39.12 19.58 3.88
N SER A 62 -39.16 18.42 4.56
CA SER A 62 -38.11 18.09 5.53
C SER A 62 -36.77 18.16 4.80
N PRO A 63 -35.76 18.86 5.35
CA PRO A 63 -34.43 18.88 4.76
C PRO A 63 -33.96 17.43 4.61
N ALA A 64 -33.63 17.04 3.37
CA ALA A 64 -33.14 15.70 3.05
C ALA A 64 -31.91 15.43 3.93
N LEU A 65 -32.04 14.50 4.86
CA LEU A 65 -30.89 14.00 5.64
C LEU A 65 -29.79 13.61 4.66
N PRO A 66 -28.55 14.04 4.88
CA PRO A 66 -27.45 13.68 3.99
C PRO A 66 -27.41 12.17 3.83
N SER A 67 -27.44 11.72 2.59
CA SER A 67 -27.36 10.29 2.24
C SER A 67 -26.19 9.65 2.98
N PRO A 68 -26.35 8.49 3.65
CA PRO A 68 -25.26 7.82 4.32
C PRO A 68 -24.10 7.65 3.34
N ALA A 69 -22.87 7.91 3.80
CA ALA A 69 -21.68 7.78 2.97
C ALA A 69 -21.65 6.37 2.33
N PRO A 70 -21.39 6.25 1.03
CA PRO A 70 -21.41 4.98 0.36
C PRO A 70 -20.41 4.02 1.02
N CYS A 71 -20.91 2.87 1.46
CA CYS A 71 -20.06 1.82 2.03
C CYS A 71 -19.22 1.19 0.92
N PRO A 72 -17.92 0.92 1.16
CA PRO A 72 -17.14 0.13 0.25
C PRO A 72 -17.71 -1.29 0.16
N PRO A 73 -17.66 -1.92 -1.00
CA PRO A 73 -18.12 -3.29 -1.14
C PRO A 73 -17.26 -4.22 -0.28
N PRO A 74 -17.84 -5.19 0.44
CA PRO A 74 -17.10 -6.14 1.27
C PRO A 74 -16.07 -6.95 0.48
N SER A 75 -16.30 -7.11 -0.81
CA SER A 75 -15.39 -7.74 -1.77
C SER A 75 -14.06 -6.99 -1.92
N LEU A 76 -14.00 -5.67 -1.69
CA LEU A 76 -12.75 -4.92 -1.68
C LEU A 76 -11.80 -5.42 -0.58
N PHE A 77 -12.30 -5.60 0.64
CA PHE A 77 -11.47 -6.07 1.75
C PHE A 77 -11.02 -7.53 1.55
N ALA A 78 -11.94 -8.40 1.10
CA ALA A 78 -11.62 -9.80 0.83
C ALA A 78 -10.53 -9.93 -0.25
N ARG A 79 -10.70 -9.27 -1.40
CA ARG A 79 -9.72 -9.26 -2.50
C ARG A 79 -8.43 -8.55 -2.11
N GLY A 80 -8.54 -7.39 -1.47
CA GLY A 80 -7.40 -6.57 -1.09
C GLY A 80 -6.47 -7.28 -0.11
N TYR A 81 -6.99 -7.86 0.97
CA TYR A 81 -6.17 -8.64 1.91
C TYR A 81 -5.63 -9.93 1.27
N ALA A 82 -6.38 -10.59 0.38
CA ALA A 82 -5.88 -11.77 -0.33
C ALA A 82 -4.70 -11.43 -1.25
N VAL A 83 -4.80 -10.35 -2.05
CA VAL A 83 -3.72 -9.88 -2.92
C VAL A 83 -2.50 -9.44 -2.10
N ALA A 84 -2.71 -8.66 -1.03
CA ALA A 84 -1.64 -8.24 -0.15
C ALA A 84 -0.94 -9.43 0.52
N SER A 85 -1.71 -10.43 1.01
CA SER A 85 -1.14 -11.65 1.59
C SER A 85 -0.33 -12.44 0.57
N ALA A 86 -0.81 -12.55 -0.67
CA ALA A 86 -0.07 -13.21 -1.74
C ALA A 86 1.25 -12.49 -2.06
N ALA A 87 1.22 -11.16 -2.16
CA ALA A 87 2.43 -10.36 -2.37
C ALA A 87 3.44 -10.54 -1.22
N LEU A 88 2.99 -10.45 0.03
CA LEU A 88 3.85 -10.67 1.21
C LEU A 88 4.43 -12.10 1.24
N ALA A 89 3.61 -13.11 0.96
CA ALA A 89 4.07 -14.50 0.92
C ALA A 89 5.12 -14.72 -0.17
N LEU A 90 4.89 -14.19 -1.38
CA LEU A 90 5.89 -14.23 -2.46
C LEU A 90 7.17 -13.47 -2.08
N GLY A 91 7.05 -12.32 -1.39
CA GLY A 91 8.20 -11.59 -0.87
C GLY A 91 9.01 -12.43 0.13
N VAL A 92 8.35 -13.12 1.06
CA VAL A 92 9.01 -14.05 1.99
C VAL A 92 9.69 -15.19 1.25
N LEU A 93 9.05 -15.77 0.23
CA LEU A 93 9.66 -16.82 -0.59
C LEU A 93 10.90 -16.32 -1.35
N CYS A 94 10.88 -15.10 -1.89
CA CYS A 94 12.04 -14.48 -2.53
C CYS A 94 13.19 -14.30 -1.51
N LEU A 95 12.88 -13.85 -0.29
CA LEU A 95 13.86 -13.71 0.79
C LEU A 95 14.48 -15.05 1.18
N LEU A 96 13.65 -16.10 1.34
CA LEU A 96 14.13 -17.45 1.65
C LEU A 96 15.01 -18.02 0.53
N GLY A 97 14.64 -17.74 -0.73
CA GLY A 97 15.43 -18.15 -1.91
C GLY A 97 16.81 -17.47 -1.95
N ASP A 98 16.88 -16.20 -1.56
CA ASP A 98 18.12 -15.43 -1.53
C ASP A 98 19.07 -15.87 -0.40
N LEU A 99 18.52 -16.27 0.77
CA LEU A 99 19.32 -16.77 1.89
C LEU A 99 20.04 -18.08 1.57
N GLY A 100 19.60 -18.84 0.56
CA GLY A 100 20.18 -20.12 0.16
C GLY A 100 20.10 -21.25 1.22
N ARG A 101 19.74 -20.93 2.46
CA ARG A 101 19.54 -21.85 3.59
C ARG A 101 18.35 -21.41 4.43
N PRO A 102 17.16 -21.96 4.20
CA PRO A 102 15.93 -21.59 4.93
C PRO A 102 16.02 -21.85 6.44
N GLU A 103 16.88 -22.76 6.87
CA GLU A 103 17.13 -23.06 8.29
C GLU A 103 17.66 -21.83 9.05
N ARG A 104 18.47 -20.98 8.40
CA ARG A 104 18.99 -19.74 9.02
C ARG A 104 17.90 -18.72 9.31
N PHE A 105 16.87 -18.68 8.50
CA PHE A 105 15.72 -17.80 8.74
C PHE A 105 14.94 -18.22 9.99
N LEU A 106 14.69 -19.52 10.14
CA LEU A 106 14.08 -20.07 11.36
C LEU A 106 14.96 -19.84 12.59
N TYR A 107 16.28 -19.95 12.45
CA TYR A 107 17.21 -19.70 13.54
C TYR A 107 17.18 -18.23 14.00
N VAL A 108 17.12 -17.26 13.07
CA VAL A 108 16.98 -15.83 13.37
C VAL A 108 15.65 -15.53 14.08
N LEU A 109 14.59 -16.25 13.72
CA LEU A 109 13.27 -16.08 14.36
C LEU A 109 13.21 -16.68 15.76
N LEU A 110 13.90 -17.82 15.99
CA LEU A 110 13.92 -18.51 17.28
C LEU A 110 14.96 -17.92 18.27
N HIS A 111 16.01 -17.27 17.77
CA HIS A 111 17.05 -16.62 18.57
C HIS A 111 17.11 -15.14 18.20
N PRO A 112 16.15 -14.32 18.67
CA PRO A 112 16.08 -12.92 18.32
C PRO A 112 17.30 -12.18 18.84
N THR A 113 18.19 -11.76 17.94
CA THR A 113 19.25 -10.80 18.23
C THR A 113 18.70 -9.39 18.07
N ALA A 114 19.21 -8.41 18.81
CA ALA A 114 18.81 -7.01 18.67
C ALA A 114 19.36 -6.41 17.35
N SER A 115 18.99 -7.02 16.22
CA SER A 115 19.38 -6.58 14.88
C SER A 115 18.16 -6.10 14.09
N VAL A 116 18.38 -5.15 13.19
CA VAL A 116 17.32 -4.64 12.29
C VAL A 116 16.75 -5.76 11.43
N LEU A 117 17.56 -6.73 11.04
CA LEU A 117 17.11 -7.89 10.27
C LEU A 117 16.09 -8.73 11.05
N THR A 118 16.38 -9.01 12.35
CA THR A 118 15.44 -9.72 13.22
C THR A 118 14.14 -8.97 13.40
N PHE A 119 14.22 -7.66 13.69
CA PHE A 119 13.03 -6.81 13.81
C PHE A 119 12.17 -6.87 12.55
N GLY A 120 12.79 -6.73 11.37
CA GLY A 120 12.07 -6.77 10.10
C GLY A 120 11.43 -8.12 9.79
N SER A 121 12.12 -9.22 10.11
CA SER A 121 11.57 -10.57 9.93
C SER A 121 10.32 -10.80 10.80
N VAL A 122 10.34 -10.33 12.03
CA VAL A 122 9.19 -10.41 12.96
C VAL A 122 8.04 -9.54 12.45
N VAL A 123 8.31 -8.29 12.09
CA VAL A 123 7.28 -7.35 11.59
C VAL A 123 6.65 -7.87 10.30
N LEU A 124 7.46 -8.37 9.37
CA LEU A 124 6.97 -8.97 8.13
C LEU A 124 6.09 -10.20 8.40
N GLY A 125 6.54 -11.10 9.30
CA GLY A 125 5.77 -12.27 9.72
C GLY A 125 4.44 -11.89 10.37
N CYS A 126 4.44 -10.91 11.27
CA CYS A 126 3.22 -10.37 11.90
C CYS A 126 2.29 -9.75 10.86
N THR A 127 2.82 -8.98 9.89
CA THR A 127 2.02 -8.37 8.82
C THR A 127 1.35 -9.44 7.97
N LEU A 128 2.11 -10.47 7.57
CA LEU A 128 1.57 -11.59 6.81
C LEU A 128 0.49 -12.34 7.60
N ALA A 129 0.76 -12.69 8.86
CA ALA A 129 -0.19 -13.40 9.71
C ALA A 129 -1.50 -12.62 9.90
N CYS A 130 -1.41 -11.32 10.22
CA CYS A 130 -2.56 -10.44 10.36
C CYS A 130 -3.34 -10.29 9.04
N SER A 131 -2.63 -10.13 7.92
CA SER A 131 -3.24 -10.01 6.59
C SER A 131 -3.99 -11.27 6.19
N VAL A 132 -3.39 -12.45 6.39
CA VAL A 132 -4.03 -13.76 6.14
C VAL A 132 -5.25 -13.96 7.04
N ALA A 133 -5.15 -13.60 8.33
CA ALA A 133 -6.28 -13.69 9.26
C ALA A 133 -7.45 -12.79 8.82
N LEU A 134 -7.17 -11.55 8.40
CA LEU A 134 -8.17 -10.62 7.88
C LEU A 134 -8.77 -11.13 6.55
N ALA A 135 -7.93 -11.62 5.63
CA ALA A 135 -8.40 -12.24 4.40
C ALA A 135 -9.34 -13.42 4.68
N ALA A 136 -8.96 -14.33 5.57
CA ALA A 136 -9.76 -15.48 5.96
C ALA A 136 -11.11 -15.07 6.57
N VAL A 137 -11.12 -14.07 7.46
CA VAL A 137 -12.36 -13.57 8.06
C VAL A 137 -13.28 -12.97 7.00
N HIS A 138 -12.76 -12.21 6.06
CA HIS A 138 -13.58 -11.60 5.00
C HIS A 138 -14.06 -12.63 3.97
N LEU A 139 -13.24 -13.62 3.62
CA LEU A 139 -13.60 -14.66 2.64
C LEU A 139 -14.55 -15.70 3.23
N VAL A 140 -14.24 -16.23 4.44
CA VAL A 140 -14.99 -17.36 5.02
C VAL A 140 -16.22 -16.91 5.80
N ARG A 141 -16.10 -15.83 6.56
CA ARG A 141 -17.16 -15.35 7.49
C ARG A 141 -17.92 -14.13 6.97
N GLY A 142 -17.66 -13.66 5.77
CA GLY A 142 -18.28 -12.46 5.22
C GLY A 142 -18.08 -11.23 6.10
N GLY A 143 -16.95 -11.16 6.81
CA GLY A 143 -16.63 -10.07 7.72
C GLY A 143 -17.30 -10.13 9.11
N ARG A 144 -17.89 -11.26 9.48
CA ARG A 144 -18.54 -11.44 10.80
C ARG A 144 -17.52 -11.85 11.86
N ALA A 145 -16.97 -10.89 12.59
CA ALA A 145 -16.13 -11.12 13.76
C ALA A 145 -16.59 -10.23 14.93
N PRO A 146 -16.26 -10.55 16.21
CA PRO A 146 -16.46 -9.65 17.34
C PRO A 146 -15.79 -8.30 17.06
N ARG A 147 -16.51 -7.21 17.31
CA ARG A 147 -16.03 -5.85 16.95
C ARG A 147 -14.69 -5.49 17.59
N ALA A 148 -14.48 -5.92 18.84
CA ALA A 148 -13.24 -5.65 19.55
C ALA A 148 -12.06 -6.36 18.83
N LEU A 149 -12.19 -7.66 18.56
CA LEU A 149 -11.17 -8.45 17.87
C LEU A 149 -10.88 -7.89 16.46
N ALA A 150 -11.92 -7.49 15.74
CA ALA A 150 -11.76 -6.91 14.42
C ALA A 150 -10.93 -5.63 14.46
N ARG A 151 -11.25 -4.70 15.38
CA ARG A 151 -10.53 -3.43 15.51
C ARG A 151 -9.10 -3.60 15.98
N THR A 152 -8.84 -4.50 16.92
CA THR A 152 -7.47 -4.77 17.37
C THR A 152 -6.64 -5.37 16.23
N LEU A 153 -7.22 -6.31 15.46
CA LEU A 153 -6.53 -6.92 14.33
C LEU A 153 -6.27 -5.91 13.20
N GLU A 154 -7.24 -5.03 12.90
CA GLU A 154 -7.07 -3.95 11.92
C GLU A 154 -6.02 -2.93 12.38
N ALA A 155 -6.01 -2.55 13.67
CA ALA A 155 -5.01 -1.63 14.20
C ALA A 155 -3.60 -2.25 14.16
N ALA A 156 -3.46 -3.50 14.60
CA ALA A 156 -2.20 -4.23 14.51
C ALA A 156 -1.72 -4.35 13.04
N SER A 157 -2.62 -4.69 12.13
CA SER A 157 -2.30 -4.79 10.70
C SER A 157 -1.88 -3.46 10.09
N ALA A 158 -2.52 -2.35 10.45
CA ALA A 158 -2.14 -1.03 9.97
C ALA A 158 -0.73 -0.64 10.43
N LEU A 159 -0.42 -0.87 11.70
CA LEU A 159 0.89 -0.57 12.27
C LEU A 159 1.99 -1.49 11.69
N CYS A 160 1.76 -2.79 11.68
CA CYS A 160 2.72 -3.75 11.13
C CYS A 160 2.94 -3.56 9.62
N GLY A 161 1.88 -3.28 8.85
CA GLY A 161 1.99 -2.99 7.43
C GLY A 161 2.81 -1.73 7.14
N LEU A 162 2.57 -0.65 7.89
CA LEU A 162 3.37 0.58 7.79
C LEU A 162 4.83 0.33 8.21
N ALA A 163 5.04 -0.39 9.31
CA ALA A 163 6.38 -0.76 9.76
C ALA A 163 7.12 -1.59 8.71
N THR A 164 6.43 -2.54 8.03
CA THR A 164 7.01 -3.31 6.91
C THR A 164 7.39 -2.41 5.74
N ALA A 165 6.55 -1.44 5.38
CA ALA A 165 6.83 -0.50 4.30
C ALA A 165 8.06 0.39 4.59
N VAL A 166 8.21 0.86 5.83
CA VAL A 166 9.36 1.67 6.28
C VAL A 166 10.61 0.82 6.44
N TYR A 167 10.47 -0.37 7.04
CA TYR A 167 11.58 -1.26 7.36
C TYR A 167 12.43 -1.61 6.13
N THR A 168 11.82 -1.82 4.98
CA THR A 168 12.54 -2.16 3.74
C THR A 168 13.59 -1.10 3.37
N GLY A 169 13.30 0.17 3.62
CA GLY A 169 14.25 1.27 3.42
C GLY A 169 15.27 1.43 4.55
N VAL A 170 14.84 1.21 5.80
CA VAL A 170 15.74 1.27 6.97
C VAL A 170 16.81 0.18 6.89
N LEU A 171 16.44 -1.01 6.41
CA LEU A 171 17.38 -2.11 6.21
C LEU A 171 18.54 -1.69 5.30
N LEU A 172 18.24 -1.05 4.17
CA LEU A 172 19.27 -0.56 3.26
C LEU A 172 20.11 0.56 3.89
N ALA A 173 19.46 1.53 4.53
CA ALA A 173 20.15 2.66 5.15
C ALA A 173 21.15 2.24 6.24
N GLN A 174 20.97 1.06 6.86
CA GLN A 174 21.87 0.56 7.91
C GLN A 174 23.03 -0.31 7.39
N ILE A 175 22.97 -0.79 6.16
CA ILE A 175 24.07 -1.59 5.59
C ILE A 175 25.23 -0.68 5.15
N GLY A 176 25.50 0.41 5.75
CA GLY A 176 26.57 1.39 5.66
C GLY A 176 27.78 1.19 4.71
N SER A 177 27.83 0.08 3.97
CA SER A 177 28.87 -0.25 2.99
C SER A 177 28.64 0.40 1.62
N VAL A 178 27.43 0.92 1.35
CA VAL A 178 27.09 1.59 0.10
C VAL A 178 26.90 3.07 0.37
N THR A 179 27.75 3.87 -0.21
CA THR A 179 27.90 5.30 0.07
C THR A 179 26.69 6.16 -0.32
N LEU A 180 25.78 5.67 -1.14
CA LEU A 180 24.54 6.38 -1.50
C LEU A 180 23.33 6.03 -0.61
N TRP A 181 23.43 5.05 0.29
CA TRP A 181 22.32 4.67 1.16
C TRP A 181 22.23 5.61 2.37
N ASN A 182 21.58 6.73 2.18
CA ASN A 182 21.37 7.76 3.18
C ASN A 182 19.99 7.57 3.90
N PRO A 183 19.72 8.32 4.99
CA PRO A 183 18.48 8.21 5.76
C PRO A 183 17.20 8.44 4.95
N LEU A 184 17.28 9.10 3.79
CA LEU A 184 16.11 9.39 2.93
C LEU A 184 15.61 8.17 2.13
N VAL A 185 16.38 7.06 2.09
CA VAL A 185 15.93 5.81 1.49
C VAL A 185 14.71 5.25 2.21
N ALA A 186 14.64 5.38 3.53
CA ALA A 186 13.51 4.86 4.33
C ALA A 186 12.18 5.57 4.00
N PRO A 187 12.05 6.91 4.05
CA PRO A 187 10.83 7.58 3.64
C PRO A 187 10.51 7.41 2.13
N LEU A 188 11.52 7.35 1.27
CA LEU A 188 11.34 7.12 -0.15
C LEU A 188 10.67 5.76 -0.41
N PHE A 189 11.16 4.68 0.22
CA PHE A 189 10.57 3.35 0.09
C PHE A 189 9.18 3.26 0.73
N ALA A 190 8.95 3.98 1.83
CA ALA A 190 7.63 4.04 2.46
C ALA A 190 6.60 4.72 1.53
N LEU A 191 6.95 5.84 0.92
CA LEU A 191 6.08 6.56 -0.02
C LEU A 191 5.78 5.72 -1.26
N SER A 192 6.80 5.10 -1.86
CA SER A 192 6.63 4.14 -2.96
C SER A 192 5.72 2.96 -2.58
N SER A 193 5.89 2.42 -1.36
CA SER A 193 5.06 1.31 -0.87
C SER A 193 3.60 1.72 -0.68
N LEU A 194 3.34 2.95 -0.22
CA LEU A 194 1.99 3.49 -0.06
C LEU A 194 1.34 3.74 -1.43
N SER A 195 2.09 4.28 -2.41
CA SER A 195 1.60 4.48 -3.78
C SER A 195 1.23 3.14 -4.42
N VAL A 196 2.15 2.16 -4.45
CA VAL A 196 1.86 0.82 -4.97
C VAL A 196 0.70 0.16 -4.22
N GLY A 197 0.59 0.37 -2.89
CA GLY A 197 -0.53 -0.09 -2.08
C GLY A 197 -1.87 0.54 -2.49
N ALA A 198 -1.90 1.84 -2.76
CA ALA A 198 -3.08 2.56 -3.23
C ALA A 198 -3.49 2.11 -4.64
N ALA A 199 -2.51 1.95 -5.54
CA ALA A 199 -2.71 1.38 -6.87
C ALA A 199 -3.29 -0.05 -6.79
N GLY A 200 -2.77 -0.89 -5.89
CA GLY A 200 -3.30 -2.24 -5.63
C GLY A 200 -4.73 -2.23 -5.12
N MET A 201 -5.10 -1.30 -4.23
CA MET A 201 -6.49 -1.11 -3.79
C MET A 201 -7.40 -0.67 -4.94
N LEU A 202 -6.93 0.24 -5.80
CA LEU A 202 -7.65 0.65 -7.01
C LEU A 202 -7.85 -0.54 -7.95
N GLY A 203 -6.81 -1.36 -8.16
CA GLY A 203 -6.88 -2.58 -8.96
C GLY A 203 -7.89 -3.61 -8.45
N CYS A 204 -8.08 -3.69 -7.12
CA CYS A 204 -9.12 -4.53 -6.52
C CYS A 204 -10.52 -3.92 -6.60
N LEU A 205 -10.63 -2.58 -6.66
CA LEU A 205 -11.90 -1.85 -6.60
C LEU A 205 -12.51 -1.60 -7.99
N LEU A 206 -11.69 -1.22 -8.98
CA LEU A 206 -12.17 -0.83 -10.32
C LEU A 206 -12.93 -1.94 -11.07
N PRO A 207 -12.57 -3.25 -10.95
CA PRO A 207 -13.33 -4.33 -11.58
C PRO A 207 -14.68 -4.64 -10.92
N LEU A 208 -15.06 -3.90 -9.86
CA LEU A 208 -16.35 -4.06 -9.19
C LEU A 208 -17.37 -3.11 -9.81
N ASP A 209 -18.49 -3.63 -10.29
CA ASP A 209 -19.56 -2.85 -10.91
C ASP A 209 -20.13 -1.74 -9.99
N GLU A 210 -19.96 -1.89 -8.69
CA GLU A 210 -20.45 -0.97 -7.66
C GLU A 210 -19.35 -0.13 -6.99
N ALA A 211 -18.25 0.16 -7.69
CA ALA A 211 -17.15 0.95 -7.13
C ALA A 211 -17.60 2.40 -6.78
N PRO A 212 -17.65 2.79 -5.48
CA PRO A 212 -18.16 4.09 -5.11
C PRO A 212 -17.22 5.21 -5.61
N PRO A 213 -17.70 6.18 -6.42
CA PRO A 213 -16.83 7.20 -7.03
C PRO A 213 -16.09 8.07 -6.03
N ARG A 214 -16.60 8.19 -4.79
CA ARG A 214 -15.92 8.92 -3.70
C ARG A 214 -14.68 8.20 -3.22
N ILE A 215 -14.72 6.87 -3.15
CA ILE A 215 -13.60 6.03 -2.70
C ILE A 215 -12.52 6.02 -3.79
N VAL A 216 -12.91 5.80 -5.04
CA VAL A 216 -11.98 5.86 -6.18
C VAL A 216 -11.24 7.20 -6.22
N ARG A 217 -11.97 8.31 -6.04
CA ARG A 217 -11.35 9.65 -5.99
C ARG A 217 -10.42 9.86 -4.80
N ALA A 218 -10.77 9.32 -3.64
CA ALA A 218 -9.93 9.44 -2.46
C ALA A 218 -8.62 8.67 -2.63
N LEU A 219 -8.69 7.44 -3.17
CA LEU A 219 -7.52 6.61 -3.46
C LEU A 219 -6.64 7.24 -4.55
N ALA A 220 -7.23 7.72 -5.65
CA ALA A 220 -6.48 8.39 -6.70
C ALA A 220 -5.74 9.66 -6.19
N ARG A 221 -6.38 10.46 -5.31
CA ARG A 221 -5.72 11.61 -4.69
C ARG A 221 -4.59 11.22 -3.75
N LEU A 222 -4.79 10.13 -2.99
CA LEU A 222 -3.77 9.61 -2.10
C LEU A 222 -2.58 9.12 -2.91
N ASP A 223 -2.82 8.42 -4.00
CA ASP A 223 -1.78 7.92 -4.91
C ASP A 223 -1.02 9.09 -5.55
N SER A 224 -1.73 10.07 -6.15
CA SER A 224 -1.11 11.30 -6.69
C SER A 224 -0.23 12.01 -5.66
N ALA A 225 -0.71 12.12 -4.41
CA ALA A 225 0.06 12.77 -3.34
C ALA A 225 1.30 11.94 -2.96
N ALA A 226 1.17 10.61 -2.88
CA ALA A 226 2.28 9.71 -2.58
C ALA A 226 3.34 9.76 -3.67
N VAL A 227 2.96 9.70 -4.95
CA VAL A 227 3.87 9.80 -6.10
C VAL A 227 4.56 11.17 -6.17
N ALA A 228 3.83 12.26 -5.92
CA ALA A 228 4.43 13.60 -5.89
C ALA A 228 5.44 13.75 -4.75
N LEU A 229 5.12 13.23 -3.56
CA LEU A 229 6.05 13.21 -2.41
C LEU A 229 7.23 12.28 -2.66
N GLU A 230 7.02 11.15 -3.34
CA GLU A 230 8.09 10.23 -3.76
C GLU A 230 9.07 10.92 -4.70
N ALA A 231 8.58 11.68 -5.69
CA ALA A 231 9.41 12.47 -6.59
C ALA A 231 10.24 13.52 -5.83
N LEU A 232 9.62 14.25 -4.89
CA LEU A 232 10.31 15.23 -4.06
C LEU A 232 11.34 14.57 -3.15
N CYS A 233 11.00 13.43 -2.53
CA CYS A 233 11.90 12.68 -1.67
C CYS A 233 13.07 12.10 -2.47
N PHE A 234 12.87 11.65 -3.71
CA PHE A 234 13.92 11.19 -4.59
C PHE A 234 14.89 12.34 -4.97
N ALA A 235 14.36 13.51 -5.31
CA ALA A 235 15.20 14.69 -5.55
C ALA A 235 16.01 15.09 -4.31
N ALA A 236 15.39 15.05 -3.12
CA ALA A 236 16.08 15.31 -1.87
C ALA A 236 17.16 14.25 -1.56
N TYR A 237 16.89 12.98 -1.87
CA TYR A 237 17.84 11.87 -1.75
C TYR A 237 19.09 12.11 -2.61
N LEU A 238 18.92 12.51 -3.86
CA LEU A 238 20.03 12.82 -4.76
C LEU A 238 20.82 14.06 -4.29
N ALA A 239 20.10 15.12 -3.85
CA ALA A 239 20.72 16.32 -3.31
C ALA A 239 21.53 16.03 -2.03
N TRP A 240 20.99 15.19 -1.13
CA TRP A 240 21.72 14.77 0.06
C TRP A 240 23.02 14.03 -0.29
N ALA A 241 22.94 13.04 -1.20
CA ALA A 241 24.09 12.27 -1.65
C ALA A 241 25.16 13.17 -2.31
N ALA A 242 24.76 14.14 -3.12
CA ALA A 242 25.68 15.03 -3.81
C ALA A 242 26.36 16.04 -2.86
N TRP A 243 25.60 16.65 -1.95
CA TRP A 243 26.08 17.80 -1.18
C TRP A 243 26.51 17.46 0.25
N VAL A 244 25.81 16.55 0.92
CA VAL A 244 26.11 16.18 2.31
C VAL A 244 27.14 15.06 2.34
N ASP A 245 26.95 14.04 1.53
CA ASP A 245 27.86 12.88 1.46
C ASP A 245 29.05 13.14 0.51
N GLY A 246 29.03 14.25 -0.26
CA GLY A 246 30.10 14.64 -1.18
C GLY A 246 30.26 13.70 -2.38
N ARG A 247 29.20 12.98 -2.77
CA ARG A 247 29.22 11.95 -3.81
C ARG A 247 28.51 12.41 -5.09
N ALA A 248 28.80 13.63 -5.54
CA ALA A 248 28.26 14.17 -6.79
C ALA A 248 28.68 13.34 -8.02
N ASP A 249 29.82 12.68 -7.97
CA ASP A 249 30.33 11.75 -8.95
C ASP A 249 29.38 10.54 -9.17
N LEU A 250 28.97 9.89 -8.08
CA LEU A 250 28.06 8.75 -8.14
C LEU A 250 26.62 9.17 -8.55
N VAL A 251 26.19 10.36 -8.14
CA VAL A 251 24.91 10.91 -8.57
C VAL A 251 24.93 11.16 -10.07
N ALA A 252 26.01 11.73 -10.62
CA ALA A 252 26.19 11.93 -12.04
C ALA A 252 26.22 10.58 -12.80
N GLU A 253 26.93 9.57 -12.27
CA GLU A 253 26.94 8.23 -12.84
C GLU A 253 25.57 7.56 -12.84
N LEU A 254 24.76 7.77 -11.76
CA LEU A 254 23.39 7.25 -11.68
C LEU A 254 22.45 7.92 -12.71
N LEU A 255 22.64 9.23 -12.97
CA LEU A 255 21.75 10.00 -13.87
C LEU A 255 22.18 9.98 -15.33
N ASP A 256 23.48 9.88 -15.62
CA ASP A 256 24.06 9.98 -16.96
C ASP A 256 24.88 8.74 -17.38
N GLY A 257 25.14 7.83 -16.43
CA GLY A 257 25.92 6.61 -16.68
C GLY A 257 25.13 5.48 -17.34
N PRO A 258 25.73 4.26 -17.44
CA PRO A 258 25.11 3.10 -18.08
C PRO A 258 23.77 2.69 -17.46
N GLY A 259 23.54 3.02 -16.19
CA GLY A 259 22.29 2.76 -15.44
C GLY A 259 21.20 3.82 -15.62
N ALA A 260 21.49 4.95 -16.25
CA ALA A 260 20.57 6.08 -16.39
C ALA A 260 19.23 5.71 -17.03
N GLY A 261 19.24 4.75 -17.97
CA GLY A 261 18.00 4.23 -18.57
C GLY A 261 17.02 3.64 -17.57
N ALA A 262 17.52 2.97 -16.52
CA ALA A 262 16.67 2.43 -15.46
C ALA A 262 16.04 3.57 -14.61
N VAL A 263 16.78 4.65 -14.37
CA VAL A 263 16.27 5.81 -13.62
C VAL A 263 15.22 6.56 -14.46
N TRP A 264 15.55 6.92 -15.70
CA TRP A 264 14.66 7.75 -16.50
C TRP A 264 13.51 6.98 -17.13
N ALA A 265 13.80 5.90 -17.87
CA ALA A 265 12.79 5.12 -18.59
C ALA A 265 12.10 4.05 -17.70
N GLY A 266 12.76 3.59 -16.64
CA GLY A 266 12.21 2.60 -15.72
C GLY A 266 11.44 3.22 -14.54
N PHE A 267 11.99 4.28 -13.92
CA PHE A 267 11.40 4.89 -12.71
C PHE A 267 10.74 6.24 -13.01
N ALA A 268 11.48 7.25 -13.51
CA ALA A 268 10.96 8.60 -13.61
C ALA A 268 9.76 8.72 -14.57
N ALA A 269 9.83 8.11 -15.74
CA ALA A 269 8.75 8.18 -16.71
C ALA A 269 7.53 7.34 -16.28
N PRO A 270 7.63 6.00 -16.04
CA PRO A 270 6.48 5.19 -15.67
C PRO A 270 6.09 5.30 -14.20
N GLY A 271 7.02 5.55 -13.26
CA GLY A 271 6.75 5.60 -11.83
C GLY A 271 6.24 6.96 -11.36
N ILE A 272 6.62 8.05 -12.02
CA ILE A 272 6.26 9.40 -11.58
C ILE A 272 5.46 10.13 -12.64
N ALA A 273 6.04 10.40 -13.83
CA ALA A 273 5.46 11.33 -14.80
C ALA A 273 4.13 10.82 -15.39
N ALA A 274 4.10 9.56 -15.83
CA ALA A 274 2.92 8.98 -16.46
C ALA A 274 1.75 8.78 -15.47
N PRO A 275 1.94 8.23 -14.23
CA PRO A 275 0.86 8.15 -13.26
C PRO A 275 0.28 9.52 -12.91
N LEU A 276 1.11 10.52 -12.60
CA LEU A 276 0.65 11.86 -12.28
C LEU A 276 -0.15 12.49 -13.44
N ALA A 277 0.30 12.30 -14.69
CA ALA A 277 -0.43 12.80 -15.87
C ALA A 277 -1.79 12.10 -16.04
N LEU A 278 -1.85 10.78 -15.89
CA LEU A 278 -3.07 9.99 -16.01
C LEU A 278 -4.07 10.31 -14.90
N GLU A 279 -3.61 10.48 -13.68
CA GLU A 279 -4.46 10.84 -12.53
C GLU A 279 -4.95 12.29 -12.61
N ALA A 280 -4.12 13.22 -13.10
CA ALA A 280 -4.55 14.59 -13.41
C ALA A 280 -5.61 14.60 -14.52
N ALA A 281 -5.44 13.79 -15.56
CA ALA A 281 -6.44 13.60 -16.61
C ALA A 281 -7.73 12.97 -16.05
N TYR A 282 -7.63 11.96 -15.16
CA TYR A 282 -8.79 11.41 -14.45
C TYR A 282 -9.50 12.47 -13.60
N ALA A 283 -8.77 13.34 -12.90
CA ALA A 283 -9.37 14.40 -12.10
C ALA A 283 -10.27 15.33 -12.93
N ARG A 284 -9.92 15.54 -14.21
CA ARG A 284 -10.68 16.37 -15.17
C ARG A 284 -11.80 15.60 -15.86
N THR A 285 -11.52 14.40 -16.38
CA THR A 285 -12.42 13.65 -17.27
C THR A 285 -13.31 12.63 -16.56
N ARG A 286 -12.91 12.20 -15.35
CA ARG A 286 -13.57 11.14 -14.57
C ARG A 286 -13.59 9.76 -15.25
N ARG A 287 -12.75 9.54 -16.25
CA ARG A 287 -12.61 8.25 -16.94
C ARG A 287 -11.77 7.29 -16.12
N THR A 288 -12.36 6.21 -15.66
CA THR A 288 -11.69 5.19 -14.83
C THR A 288 -10.63 4.39 -15.59
N ASP A 289 -10.74 4.31 -16.93
CA ASP A 289 -9.73 3.65 -17.78
C ASP A 289 -8.32 4.22 -17.57
N LEU A 290 -8.23 5.55 -17.30
CA LEU A 290 -6.97 6.23 -17.03
C LEU A 290 -6.31 5.71 -15.75
N LEU A 291 -7.10 5.47 -14.69
CA LEU A 291 -6.58 4.88 -13.46
C LEU A 291 -6.17 3.42 -13.67
N THR A 292 -6.94 2.66 -14.45
CA THR A 292 -6.57 1.29 -14.79
C THR A 292 -5.22 1.23 -15.52
N ALA A 293 -4.95 2.20 -16.40
CA ALA A 293 -3.66 2.33 -17.09
C ALA A 293 -2.53 2.79 -16.15
N ALA A 294 -2.83 3.60 -15.13
CA ALA A 294 -1.83 4.08 -14.17
C ALA A 294 -1.31 2.96 -13.25
N ILE A 295 -2.16 1.99 -12.86
CA ILE A 295 -1.80 0.92 -11.93
C ILE A 295 -0.51 0.16 -12.33
N PRO A 296 -0.39 -0.43 -13.54
CA PRO A 296 0.81 -1.15 -13.92
C PRO A 296 2.04 -0.24 -14.01
N LEU A 297 1.86 1.04 -14.33
CA LEU A 297 2.95 2.01 -14.41
C LEU A 297 3.54 2.31 -13.03
N VAL A 298 2.71 2.51 -12.01
CA VAL A 298 3.13 2.66 -10.62
C VAL A 298 3.87 1.41 -10.13
N VAL A 299 3.38 0.21 -10.46
CA VAL A 299 4.03 -1.06 -10.11
C VAL A 299 5.42 -1.16 -10.75
N VAL A 300 5.53 -0.88 -12.04
CA VAL A 300 6.82 -0.89 -12.76
C VAL A 300 7.77 0.15 -12.17
N GLY A 301 7.31 1.37 -11.95
CA GLY A 301 8.11 2.43 -11.33
C GLY A 301 8.64 2.04 -9.95
N GLY A 302 7.80 1.44 -9.11
CA GLY A 302 8.20 0.97 -7.78
C GLY A 302 9.23 -0.17 -7.81
N ILE A 303 9.21 -1.03 -8.81
CA ILE A 303 10.25 -2.06 -9.03
C ILE A 303 11.57 -1.38 -9.45
N PHE A 304 11.52 -0.49 -10.44
CA PHE A 304 12.71 0.19 -10.95
C PHE A 304 13.33 1.13 -9.91
N LEU A 305 12.53 1.80 -9.07
CA LEU A 305 13.06 2.58 -7.94
C LEU A 305 13.97 1.71 -7.06
N ARG A 306 13.48 0.54 -6.65
CA ARG A 306 14.26 -0.37 -5.80
C ARG A 306 15.47 -0.94 -6.53
N HIS A 307 15.31 -1.24 -7.82
CA HIS A 307 16.40 -1.69 -8.65
C HIS A 307 17.52 -0.65 -8.75
N CYS A 308 17.17 0.62 -9.00
CA CYS A 308 18.14 1.72 -9.10
C CYS A 308 18.88 1.94 -7.78
N ILE A 309 18.17 1.90 -6.63
CA ILE A 309 18.79 2.16 -5.32
C ILE A 309 19.65 0.97 -4.85
N VAL A 310 19.20 -0.27 -5.10
CA VAL A 310 19.93 -1.48 -4.68
C VAL A 310 21.16 -1.74 -5.54
N ASN A 311 21.08 -1.46 -6.83
CA ASN A 311 22.16 -1.71 -7.80
C ASN A 311 22.97 -0.44 -8.16
N VAL A 312 22.98 0.55 -7.27
CA VAL A 312 23.89 1.70 -7.43
C VAL A 312 25.30 1.19 -7.61
N PRO A 313 26.07 1.70 -8.61
CA PRO A 313 27.45 1.33 -8.81
C PRO A 313 28.24 1.47 -7.52
N LEU A 314 28.82 0.37 -7.08
CA LEU A 314 29.80 0.35 -5.99
C LEU A 314 31.11 0.84 -6.61
N GLY A 315 31.42 2.12 -6.46
CA GLY A 315 32.69 2.70 -6.90
C GLY A 315 33.89 2.18 -6.13
#